data_f3dc793a4b486db3c8d261d907b342ed
#
_entry.id   f3dc793a4b486db3c8d261d907b342ed
#
_cell.length_a   1.000
_cell.length_b   1.000
_cell.length_c   1.000
_cell.angle_alpha   90.00
_cell.angle_beta   90.00
_cell.angle_gamma   90.00
#
_symmetry.space_group_name_H-M   'P 1'
#
loop_
_entity.id
_entity.type
_entity.pdbx_description
1 polymer ?
#
loop_
_entity_poly.entity_id
_entity_poly.type
_entity_poly.pdbx_seq_one_letter_code
_entity_poly.pdbx_strand_id
1 'polypeptide(L)'
;MWEEFFDIKKQLKKKLDHDRFEHTLSVAYTSASLAMRYGCDIKKAALAGLLHDCGKYGSSNKIYEKCVKFKLPIKEEEKKNPSLLHGKLGAFYAQKKYHIEDEEILSAISCHTTGKPDMTLLEKIVFVADYIEPLRTKDENLPQIREQAFCYLDGAICIILRNTLKYLKEKKVSVDSITKETYDYYSNLTKRT
;
A
#
# COMPACT_ATOMS: atom_id res chain seq x y z
N MET A 1 3.91 4.94 -23.47
CA MET A 1 2.86 4.98 -22.43
C MET A 1 3.03 3.87 -21.39
N TRP A 2 3.25 2.61 -21.79
CA TRP A 2 3.66 1.52 -20.87
C TRP A 2 5.18 1.37 -20.75
N GLU A 3 5.96 2.11 -21.52
CA GLU A 3 7.44 2.07 -21.52
C GLU A 3 8.01 2.33 -20.12
N GLU A 4 7.53 3.38 -19.46
CA GLU A 4 7.93 3.73 -18.09
C GLU A 4 7.69 2.59 -17.09
N PHE A 5 6.52 1.93 -17.15
CA PHE A 5 6.22 0.76 -16.33
C PHE A 5 7.22 -0.37 -16.57
N PHE A 6 7.52 -0.67 -17.83
CA PHE A 6 8.45 -1.75 -18.17
C PHE A 6 9.89 -1.42 -17.78
N ASP A 7 10.30 -0.16 -17.88
CA ASP A 7 11.65 0.26 -17.47
C ASP A 7 11.82 0.22 -15.95
N ILE A 8 10.83 0.68 -15.19
CA ILE A 8 10.81 0.58 -13.73
C ILE A 8 10.80 -0.90 -13.31
N LYS A 9 9.98 -1.75 -13.94
CA LYS A 9 9.96 -3.19 -13.70
C LYS A 9 11.33 -3.83 -13.89
N LYS A 10 12.06 -3.50 -14.97
CA LYS A 10 13.44 -3.98 -15.20
C LYS A 10 14.41 -3.53 -14.10
N GLN A 11 14.28 -2.30 -13.63
CA GLN A 11 15.11 -1.77 -12.54
C GLN A 11 14.83 -2.48 -11.22
N LEU A 12 13.55 -2.69 -10.88
CA LEU A 12 13.14 -3.40 -9.65
C LEU A 12 13.57 -4.85 -9.66
N LYS A 13 13.49 -5.55 -10.80
CA LYS A 13 13.96 -6.93 -10.93
C LYS A 13 15.43 -7.11 -10.58
N LYS A 14 16.27 -6.08 -10.82
CA LYS A 14 17.70 -6.11 -10.48
C LYS A 14 17.99 -5.80 -9.01
N LYS A 15 17.01 -5.24 -8.28
CA LYS A 15 17.19 -4.72 -6.90
C LYS A 15 16.49 -5.55 -5.86
N LEU A 16 15.38 -6.19 -6.21
CA LEU A 16 14.57 -6.99 -5.30
C LEU A 16 15.00 -8.45 -5.35
N ASP A 17 14.86 -9.15 -4.22
CA ASP A 17 14.86 -10.61 -4.22
C ASP A 17 13.64 -11.13 -5.00
N HIS A 18 13.68 -12.42 -5.35
CA HIS A 18 12.66 -13.04 -6.18
C HIS A 18 11.25 -12.89 -5.61
N ASP A 19 11.06 -13.26 -4.35
CA ASP A 19 9.74 -13.31 -3.72
C ASP A 19 9.13 -11.91 -3.63
N ARG A 20 9.94 -10.91 -3.28
CA ARG A 20 9.50 -9.51 -3.24
C ARG A 20 9.20 -8.97 -4.63
N PHE A 21 9.97 -9.34 -5.63
CA PHE A 21 9.69 -8.91 -7.00
C PHE A 21 8.37 -9.50 -7.51
N GLU A 22 8.11 -10.78 -7.28
CA GLU A 22 6.86 -11.44 -7.66
C GLU A 22 5.66 -10.82 -6.92
N HIS A 23 5.77 -10.59 -5.60
CA HIS A 23 4.78 -9.85 -4.84
C HIS A 23 4.51 -8.47 -5.46
N THR A 24 5.55 -7.70 -5.75
CA THR A 24 5.45 -6.35 -6.35
C THR A 24 4.70 -6.39 -7.69
N LEU A 25 4.99 -7.37 -8.56
CA LEU A 25 4.27 -7.56 -9.81
C LEU A 25 2.82 -7.96 -9.60
N SER A 26 2.59 -8.87 -8.65
CA SER A 26 1.25 -9.33 -8.29
C SER A 26 0.38 -8.16 -7.81
N VAL A 27 0.92 -7.27 -6.96
CA VAL A 27 0.24 -6.05 -6.53
C VAL A 27 -0.03 -5.11 -7.71
N ALA A 28 0.94 -4.91 -8.61
CA ALA A 28 0.76 -4.06 -9.78
C ALA A 28 -0.39 -4.53 -10.70
N TYR A 29 -0.46 -5.83 -10.98
CA TYR A 29 -1.51 -6.40 -11.82
C TYR A 29 -2.87 -6.46 -11.11
N THR A 30 -2.89 -6.71 -9.80
CA THR A 30 -4.12 -6.65 -8.99
C THR A 30 -4.66 -5.22 -8.95
N SER A 31 -3.79 -4.22 -8.78
CA SER A 31 -4.17 -2.80 -8.86
C SER A 31 -4.76 -2.43 -10.22
N ALA A 32 -4.13 -2.88 -11.32
CA ALA A 32 -4.66 -2.69 -12.66
C ALA A 32 -6.04 -3.34 -12.86
N SER A 33 -6.25 -4.55 -12.32
CA SER A 33 -7.53 -5.26 -12.39
C SER A 33 -8.64 -4.54 -11.62
N LEU A 34 -8.34 -4.05 -10.40
CA LEU A 34 -9.27 -3.24 -9.62
C LEU A 34 -9.54 -1.89 -10.32
N ALA A 35 -8.54 -1.28 -10.94
CA ALA A 35 -8.71 -0.05 -11.71
C ALA A 35 -9.68 -0.23 -12.88
N MET A 36 -9.58 -1.33 -13.63
CA MET A 36 -10.54 -1.68 -14.68
C MET A 36 -11.95 -1.87 -14.12
N ARG A 37 -12.08 -2.50 -12.95
CA ARG A 37 -13.38 -2.74 -12.29
C ARG A 37 -14.07 -1.47 -11.84
N TYR A 38 -13.29 -0.50 -11.35
CA TYR A 38 -13.84 0.72 -10.70
C TYR A 38 -13.70 1.99 -11.54
N GLY A 39 -13.18 1.90 -12.78
CA GLY A 39 -13.04 3.07 -13.66
C GLY A 39 -11.92 4.04 -13.23
N CYS A 40 -10.87 3.53 -12.57
CA CYS A 40 -9.66 4.29 -12.28
C CYS A 40 -8.68 4.21 -13.46
N ASP A 41 -7.72 5.14 -13.54
CA ASP A 41 -6.63 5.05 -14.51
C ASP A 41 -5.78 3.80 -14.26
N ILE A 42 -5.83 2.85 -15.20
CA ILE A 42 -5.17 1.55 -15.12
C ILE A 42 -3.66 1.69 -15.02
N LYS A 43 -3.08 2.67 -15.73
CA LYS A 43 -1.65 2.90 -15.76
C LYS A 43 -1.16 3.48 -14.44
N LYS A 44 -1.87 4.47 -13.89
CA LYS A 44 -1.57 5.02 -12.56
C LYS A 44 -1.64 3.93 -11.51
N ALA A 45 -2.68 3.09 -11.53
CA ALA A 45 -2.85 2.00 -10.58
C ALA A 45 -1.74 0.94 -10.69
N ALA A 46 -1.38 0.55 -11.92
CA ALA A 46 -0.26 -0.37 -12.15
C ALA A 46 1.07 0.20 -11.66
N LEU A 47 1.37 1.48 -11.92
CA LEU A 47 2.60 2.15 -11.49
C LEU A 47 2.66 2.29 -9.96
N ALA A 48 1.57 2.72 -9.34
CA ALA A 48 1.50 2.86 -7.88
C ALA A 48 1.68 1.49 -7.19
N GLY A 49 1.01 0.45 -7.69
CA GLY A 49 1.19 -0.92 -7.22
C GLY A 49 2.61 -1.46 -7.44
N LEU A 50 3.25 -1.15 -8.57
CA LEU A 50 4.63 -1.54 -8.85
C LEU A 50 5.64 -0.87 -7.92
N LEU A 51 5.34 0.34 -7.45
CA LEU A 51 6.24 1.15 -6.61
C LEU A 51 5.87 1.17 -5.13
N HIS A 52 4.75 0.54 -4.71
CA HIS A 52 4.24 0.66 -3.34
C HIS A 52 5.30 0.32 -2.27
N ASP A 53 6.08 -0.74 -2.49
CA ASP A 53 7.10 -1.25 -1.58
C ASP A 53 8.54 -0.83 -1.96
N CYS A 54 8.73 0.12 -2.90
CA CYS A 54 10.07 0.54 -3.33
C CYS A 54 10.91 1.24 -2.24
N GLY A 55 10.30 1.59 -1.10
CA GLY A 55 10.98 2.09 0.10
C GLY A 55 11.40 1.01 1.11
N LYS A 56 10.99 -0.24 0.91
CA LYS A 56 11.12 -1.35 1.89
C LYS A 56 12.43 -2.12 1.70
N TYR A 57 13.56 -1.42 1.86
CA TYR A 57 14.90 -2.03 1.75
C TYR A 57 15.62 -2.08 3.09
N GLY A 58 16.01 -3.30 3.51
CA GLY A 58 16.79 -3.52 4.72
C GLY A 58 15.92 -3.55 5.98
N SER A 59 16.56 -3.35 7.14
CA SER A 59 15.87 -3.34 8.44
C SER A 59 15.08 -2.05 8.66
N SER A 60 14.11 -2.10 9.59
CA SER A 60 13.32 -0.93 9.99
C SER A 60 14.19 0.25 10.44
N ASN A 61 15.32 -0.03 11.12
CA ASN A 61 16.27 1.01 11.51
C ASN A 61 16.91 1.72 10.30
N LYS A 62 17.27 0.96 9.25
CA LYS A 62 17.80 1.54 8.01
C LYS A 62 16.78 2.41 7.28
N ILE A 63 15.49 2.03 7.34
CA ILE A 63 14.40 2.85 6.79
C ILE A 63 14.31 4.17 7.58
N TYR A 64 14.33 4.10 8.91
CA TYR A 64 14.33 5.28 9.79
C TYR A 64 15.50 6.23 9.50
N GLU A 65 16.74 5.71 9.48
CA GLU A 65 17.94 6.49 9.18
C GLU A 65 17.86 7.22 7.82
N LYS A 66 17.29 6.55 6.81
CA LYS A 66 17.07 7.17 5.50
C LYS A 66 16.03 8.28 5.55
N CYS A 67 14.93 8.07 6.27
CA CYS A 67 13.92 9.11 6.46
C CYS A 67 14.50 10.34 7.16
N VAL A 68 15.32 10.15 8.20
CA VAL A 68 16.05 11.24 8.86
C VAL A 68 17.00 11.94 7.89
N LYS A 69 17.83 11.17 7.16
CA LYS A 69 18.77 11.71 6.16
C LYS A 69 18.08 12.56 5.11
N PHE A 70 16.92 12.13 4.64
CA PHE A 70 16.15 12.86 3.62
C PHE A 70 15.18 13.90 4.19
N LYS A 71 15.21 14.13 5.50
CA LYS A 71 14.35 15.09 6.21
C LYS A 71 12.86 14.86 5.97
N LEU A 72 12.46 13.58 5.85
CA LEU A 72 11.04 13.23 5.73
C LEU A 72 10.33 13.43 7.07
N PRO A 73 9.05 13.85 7.08
CA PRO A 73 8.31 14.04 8.32
C PRO A 73 8.08 12.69 9.02
N ILE A 74 8.53 12.59 10.28
CA ILE A 74 8.43 11.37 11.10
C ILE A 74 7.57 11.69 12.32
N LYS A 75 6.48 10.96 12.52
CA LYS A 75 5.62 11.05 13.71
C LYS A 75 6.21 10.24 14.86
N GLU A 76 5.83 10.56 16.11
CA GLU A 76 6.30 9.84 17.30
C GLU A 76 5.92 8.34 17.29
N GLU A 77 4.75 8.01 16.74
CA GLU A 77 4.29 6.63 16.57
C GLU A 77 5.16 5.85 15.57
N GLU A 78 5.58 6.50 14.49
CA GLU A 78 6.47 5.92 13.48
C GLU A 78 7.90 5.70 14.00
N LYS A 79 8.34 6.47 14.98
CA LYS A 79 9.61 6.21 15.69
C LYS A 79 9.55 4.90 16.48
N LYS A 80 8.38 4.57 17.04
CA LYS A 80 8.15 3.32 17.77
C LYS A 80 8.00 2.12 16.82
N ASN A 81 7.49 2.34 15.62
CA ASN A 81 7.35 1.33 14.58
C ASN A 81 7.90 1.84 13.23
N PRO A 82 9.24 1.88 13.08
CA PRO A 82 9.86 2.45 11.88
C PRO A 82 9.55 1.71 10.58
N SER A 83 8.99 0.49 10.66
CA SER A 83 8.57 -0.24 9.47
C SER A 83 7.47 0.50 8.68
N LEU A 84 6.64 1.30 9.36
CA LEU A 84 5.59 2.10 8.71
C LEU A 84 6.14 3.20 7.78
N LEU A 85 7.37 3.63 8.01
CA LEU A 85 8.02 4.68 7.23
C LEU A 85 8.34 4.26 5.79
N HIS A 86 8.25 2.95 5.45
CA HIS A 86 8.57 2.52 4.09
C HIS A 86 7.62 3.12 3.03
N GLY A 87 6.36 3.41 3.36
CA GLY A 87 5.44 4.09 2.45
C GLY A 87 5.91 5.51 2.11
N LYS A 88 6.27 6.31 3.11
CA LYS A 88 6.82 7.67 2.91
C LYS A 88 8.16 7.64 2.17
N LEU A 89 9.06 6.74 2.55
CA LEU A 89 10.33 6.56 1.86
C LEU A 89 10.12 6.06 0.42
N GLY A 90 9.10 5.23 0.20
CA GLY A 90 8.68 4.75 -1.12
C GLY A 90 8.23 5.89 -2.01
N ALA A 91 7.33 6.75 -1.53
CA ALA A 91 6.88 7.93 -2.26
C ALA A 91 8.06 8.86 -2.62
N PHE A 92 8.97 9.10 -1.66
CA PHE A 92 10.20 9.86 -1.92
C PHE A 92 11.07 9.20 -3.00
N TYR A 93 11.24 7.88 -2.98
CA TYR A 93 12.01 7.18 -4.00
C TYR A 93 11.28 7.14 -5.34
N ALA A 94 9.96 6.99 -5.36
CA ALA A 94 9.17 7.09 -6.58
C ALA A 94 9.41 8.43 -7.27
N GLN A 95 9.38 9.53 -6.52
CA GLN A 95 9.65 10.86 -7.05
C GLN A 95 11.12 11.03 -7.48
N LYS A 96 12.09 10.73 -6.61
CA LYS A 96 13.51 11.09 -6.84
C LYS A 96 14.27 10.10 -7.70
N LYS A 97 13.91 8.82 -7.73
CA LYS A 97 14.65 7.77 -8.46
C LYS A 97 13.91 7.28 -9.70
N TYR A 98 12.58 7.32 -9.67
CA TYR A 98 11.75 6.84 -10.76
C TYR A 98 11.01 7.97 -11.49
N HIS A 99 11.27 9.23 -11.08
CA HIS A 99 10.75 10.44 -11.72
C HIS A 99 9.22 10.50 -11.81
N ILE A 100 8.54 9.91 -10.82
CA ILE A 100 7.09 10.01 -10.73
C ILE A 100 6.73 11.39 -10.15
N GLU A 101 6.05 12.21 -10.95
CA GLU A 101 5.60 13.55 -10.54
C GLU A 101 4.10 13.58 -10.18
N ASP A 102 3.36 12.52 -10.49
CA ASP A 102 1.93 12.42 -10.24
C ASP A 102 1.65 12.25 -8.74
N GLU A 103 1.06 13.29 -8.13
CA GLU A 103 0.78 13.35 -6.70
C GLU A 103 -0.21 12.27 -6.23
N GLU A 104 -1.13 11.80 -7.09
CA GLU A 104 -2.04 10.71 -6.74
C GLU A 104 -1.28 9.39 -6.58
N ILE A 105 -0.31 9.11 -7.47
CA ILE A 105 0.56 7.93 -7.37
C ILE A 105 1.42 8.02 -6.10
N LEU A 106 2.04 9.17 -5.84
CA LEU A 106 2.87 9.37 -4.66
C LEU A 106 2.07 9.22 -3.36
N SER A 107 0.85 9.76 -3.32
CA SER A 107 -0.06 9.62 -2.18
C SER A 107 -0.47 8.16 -1.96
N ALA A 108 -0.83 7.43 -3.01
CA ALA A 108 -1.19 6.01 -2.93
C ALA A 108 -0.03 5.16 -2.40
N ILE A 109 1.21 5.41 -2.86
CA ILE A 109 2.41 4.77 -2.33
C ILE A 109 2.61 5.11 -0.85
N SER A 110 2.43 6.38 -0.46
CA SER A 110 2.67 6.81 0.92
C SER A 110 1.73 6.18 1.94
N CYS A 111 0.44 6.01 1.59
CA CYS A 111 -0.58 5.55 2.53
C CYS A 111 -0.97 4.07 2.39
N HIS A 112 -0.34 3.29 1.50
CA HIS A 112 -0.76 1.92 1.19
C HIS A 112 -0.76 0.97 2.41
N THR A 113 0.02 1.26 3.44
CA THR A 113 0.14 0.38 4.63
C THR A 113 -0.91 0.66 5.69
N THR A 114 -1.14 1.93 6.01
CA THR A 114 -2.03 2.36 7.10
C THR A 114 -3.40 2.77 6.60
N GLY A 115 -3.51 3.09 5.32
CA GLY A 115 -4.60 3.86 4.77
C GLY A 115 -4.63 5.29 5.34
N LYS A 116 -5.71 5.99 5.07
CA LYS A 116 -6.12 7.25 5.70
C LYS A 116 -7.64 7.39 5.58
N PRO A 117 -8.31 8.20 6.44
CA PRO A 117 -9.70 8.58 6.18
C PRO A 117 -9.85 9.20 4.78
N ASP A 118 -10.97 8.93 4.14
CA ASP A 118 -11.33 9.49 2.83
C ASP A 118 -10.27 9.29 1.73
N MET A 119 -9.79 8.04 1.57
CA MET A 119 -8.86 7.70 0.50
C MET A 119 -9.47 7.98 -0.89
N THR A 120 -8.67 8.50 -1.82
CA THR A 120 -9.02 8.56 -3.24
C THR A 120 -9.21 7.15 -3.80
N LEU A 121 -9.82 7.03 -4.98
CA LEU A 121 -10.02 5.72 -5.60
C LEU A 121 -8.70 4.99 -5.86
N LEU A 122 -7.66 5.70 -6.29
CA LEU A 122 -6.33 5.13 -6.51
C LEU A 122 -5.70 4.61 -5.21
N GLU A 123 -5.80 5.38 -4.13
CA GLU A 123 -5.29 4.97 -2.81
C GLU A 123 -5.99 3.72 -2.29
N LYS A 124 -7.33 3.67 -2.41
CA LYS A 124 -8.13 2.48 -2.06
C LYS A 124 -7.69 1.24 -2.83
N ILE A 125 -7.49 1.40 -4.14
CA ILE A 125 -7.08 0.31 -5.04
C ILE A 125 -5.72 -0.25 -4.61
N VAL A 126 -4.72 0.60 -4.38
CA VAL A 126 -3.37 0.13 -4.01
C VAL A 126 -3.36 -0.50 -2.62
N PHE A 127 -4.05 0.11 -1.65
CA PHE A 127 -4.22 -0.42 -0.30
C PHE A 127 -4.84 -1.83 -0.31
N VAL A 128 -5.91 -2.01 -1.07
CA VAL A 128 -6.60 -3.31 -1.17
C VAL A 128 -5.76 -4.31 -1.95
N ALA A 129 -5.15 -3.90 -3.06
CA ALA A 129 -4.35 -4.78 -3.92
C ALA A 129 -3.17 -5.42 -3.18
N ASP A 130 -2.45 -4.66 -2.34
CA ASP A 130 -1.36 -5.21 -1.52
C ASP A 130 -1.85 -6.31 -0.57
N TYR A 131 -3.06 -6.19 -0.03
CA TYR A 131 -3.60 -7.19 0.89
C TYR A 131 -4.11 -8.44 0.18
N ILE A 132 -4.75 -8.31 -0.99
CA ILE A 132 -5.48 -9.40 -1.66
C ILE A 132 -4.73 -10.06 -2.80
N GLU A 133 -3.54 -9.58 -3.18
CA GLU A 133 -2.81 -10.11 -4.33
C GLU A 133 -2.68 -11.65 -4.28
N PRO A 134 -2.65 -12.36 -5.44
CA PRO A 134 -2.77 -13.82 -5.51
C PRO A 134 -1.76 -14.62 -4.68
N LEU A 135 -0.54 -14.10 -4.47
CA LEU A 135 0.51 -14.79 -3.72
C LEU A 135 0.30 -14.72 -2.18
N ARG A 136 -0.62 -13.87 -1.70
CA ARG A 136 -1.03 -13.86 -0.29
C ARG A 136 -1.85 -15.09 0.05
N THR A 137 -1.45 -15.82 1.08
CA THR A 137 -2.10 -17.08 1.48
C THR A 137 -2.37 -17.20 2.97
N LYS A 138 -1.90 -16.24 3.77
CA LYS A 138 -1.86 -16.37 5.25
C LYS A 138 -3.16 -16.00 5.97
N ASP A 139 -4.15 -15.43 5.29
CA ASP A 139 -5.44 -15.08 5.89
C ASP A 139 -6.52 -16.02 5.31
N GLU A 140 -7.18 -16.78 6.18
CA GLU A 140 -8.23 -17.74 5.79
C GLU A 140 -9.44 -17.06 5.13
N ASN A 141 -9.63 -15.75 5.39
CA ASN A 141 -10.72 -14.97 4.80
C ASN A 141 -10.37 -14.34 3.46
N LEU A 142 -9.17 -14.55 2.91
CA LEU A 142 -8.75 -13.97 1.63
C LEU A 142 -9.74 -14.21 0.47
N PRO A 143 -10.33 -15.41 0.28
CA PRO A 143 -11.30 -15.61 -0.79
C PRO A 143 -12.49 -14.65 -0.70
N GLN A 144 -13.05 -14.46 0.51
CA GLN A 144 -14.17 -13.55 0.76
C GLN A 144 -13.77 -12.08 0.59
N ILE A 145 -12.56 -11.70 1.05
CA ILE A 145 -12.05 -10.34 0.89
C ILE A 145 -11.79 -10.03 -0.58
N ARG A 146 -11.29 -10.98 -1.36
CA ARG A 146 -11.10 -10.86 -2.82
C ARG A 146 -12.44 -10.65 -3.53
N GLU A 147 -13.44 -11.44 -3.24
CA GLU A 147 -14.79 -11.25 -3.76
C GLU A 147 -15.33 -9.87 -3.41
N GLN A 148 -15.27 -9.50 -2.14
CA GLN A 148 -15.72 -8.19 -1.66
C GLN A 148 -14.97 -7.03 -2.34
N ALA A 149 -13.67 -7.18 -2.58
CA ALA A 149 -12.84 -6.15 -3.23
C ALA A 149 -13.30 -5.82 -4.67
N PHE A 150 -13.88 -6.78 -5.38
CA PHE A 150 -14.43 -6.57 -6.73
C PHE A 150 -15.91 -6.18 -6.73
N CYS A 151 -16.62 -6.31 -5.60
CA CYS A 151 -18.02 -5.93 -5.47
C CYS A 151 -18.20 -4.56 -4.81
N TYR A 152 -17.53 -4.33 -3.68
CA TYR A 152 -17.66 -3.14 -2.85
C TYR A 152 -16.35 -2.82 -2.14
N LEU A 153 -15.56 -1.91 -2.74
CA LEU A 153 -14.18 -1.62 -2.33
C LEU A 153 -14.08 -1.11 -0.88
N ASP A 154 -15.00 -0.24 -0.45
CA ASP A 154 -14.99 0.32 0.91
C ASP A 154 -15.30 -0.76 1.97
N GLY A 155 -16.15 -1.73 1.62
CA GLY A 155 -16.40 -2.90 2.45
C GLY A 155 -15.16 -3.78 2.61
N ALA A 156 -14.41 -4.01 1.53
CA ALA A 156 -13.14 -4.74 1.59
C ALA A 156 -12.11 -4.02 2.47
N ILE A 157 -11.98 -2.69 2.34
CA ILE A 157 -11.10 -1.86 3.20
C ILE A 157 -11.48 -2.01 4.67
N CYS A 158 -12.76 -1.95 5.00
CA CYS A 158 -13.24 -2.12 6.39
C CYS A 158 -12.85 -3.50 6.96
N ILE A 159 -12.99 -4.58 6.18
CA ILE A 159 -12.62 -5.93 6.60
C ILE A 159 -11.11 -6.03 6.80
N ILE A 160 -10.31 -5.53 5.85
CA ILE A 160 -8.85 -5.54 5.90
C ILE A 160 -8.35 -4.81 7.15
N LEU A 161 -8.85 -3.60 7.41
CA LEU A 161 -8.47 -2.81 8.58
C LEU A 161 -8.84 -3.50 9.90
N ARG A 162 -10.03 -4.08 9.97
CA ARG A 162 -10.45 -4.87 11.15
C ARG A 162 -9.51 -6.04 11.41
N ASN A 163 -9.15 -6.80 10.36
CA ASN A 163 -8.23 -7.94 10.48
C ASN A 163 -6.83 -7.46 10.87
N THR A 164 -6.36 -6.36 10.30
CA THR A 164 -5.06 -5.74 10.64
C THR A 164 -5.03 -5.31 12.11
N LEU A 165 -6.05 -4.62 12.60
CA LEU A 165 -6.13 -4.18 14.00
C LEU A 165 -6.17 -5.37 14.97
N LYS A 166 -6.93 -6.43 14.63
CA LYS A 166 -6.96 -7.68 15.39
C LYS A 166 -5.57 -8.32 15.47
N TYR A 167 -4.90 -8.47 14.32
CA TYR A 167 -3.54 -9.04 14.24
C TYR A 167 -2.53 -8.23 15.07
N LEU A 168 -2.52 -6.90 14.95
CA LEU A 168 -1.61 -6.03 15.71
C LEU A 168 -1.84 -6.16 17.22
N LYS A 169 -3.10 -6.25 17.66
CA LYS A 169 -3.46 -6.48 19.07
C LYS A 169 -2.95 -7.82 19.58
N GLU A 170 -3.14 -8.89 18.82
CA GLU A 170 -2.66 -10.24 19.16
C GLU A 170 -1.13 -10.31 19.26
N LYS A 171 -0.43 -9.60 18.37
CA LYS A 171 1.03 -9.50 18.38
C LYS A 171 1.58 -8.49 19.39
N LYS A 172 0.72 -7.80 20.14
CA LYS A 172 1.11 -6.74 21.09
C LYS A 172 1.97 -5.62 20.44
N VAL A 173 1.75 -5.36 19.14
CA VAL A 173 2.38 -4.26 18.42
C VAL A 173 1.53 -3.00 18.59
N SER A 174 2.19 -1.85 18.81
CA SER A 174 1.49 -0.57 18.90
C SER A 174 0.76 -0.26 17.59
N VAL A 175 -0.51 0.10 17.69
CA VAL A 175 -1.33 0.52 16.55
C VAL A 175 -1.05 1.99 16.27
N ASP A 176 -0.78 2.31 15.02
CA ASP A 176 -0.71 3.70 14.55
C ASP A 176 -2.11 4.34 14.60
N SER A 177 -2.17 5.61 15.07
CA SER A 177 -3.45 6.32 15.22
C SER A 177 -4.19 6.43 13.89
N ILE A 178 -3.47 6.65 12.77
CA ILE A 178 -4.08 6.79 11.45
C ILE A 178 -4.75 5.49 10.99
N THR A 179 -4.18 4.32 11.31
CA THR A 179 -4.82 3.02 10.99
C THR A 179 -6.16 2.89 11.70
N LYS A 180 -6.24 3.32 12.97
CA LYS A 180 -7.48 3.30 13.73
C LYS A 180 -8.50 4.32 13.19
N GLU A 181 -8.08 5.54 12.94
CA GLU A 181 -8.91 6.60 12.34
C GLU A 181 -9.47 6.16 10.98
N THR A 182 -8.64 5.50 10.17
CA THR A 182 -9.05 4.93 8.88
C THR A 182 -10.13 3.86 9.07
N TYR A 183 -9.94 2.94 10.02
CA TYR A 183 -10.95 1.93 10.33
C TYR A 183 -12.26 2.56 10.80
N ASP A 184 -12.21 3.52 11.69
CA ASP A 184 -13.39 4.20 12.23
C ASP A 184 -14.15 4.92 11.09
N TYR A 185 -13.44 5.57 10.17
CA TYR A 185 -14.02 6.20 8.99
C TYR A 185 -14.77 5.19 8.11
N TYR A 186 -14.10 4.12 7.65
CA TYR A 186 -14.70 3.14 6.74
C TYR A 186 -15.76 2.27 7.43
N SER A 187 -15.62 1.97 8.72
CA SER A 187 -16.64 1.27 9.51
C SER A 187 -17.94 2.08 9.62
N ASN A 188 -17.85 3.41 9.77
CA ASN A 188 -19.02 4.27 9.80
C ASN A 188 -19.63 4.45 8.41
N LEU A 189 -18.84 4.51 7.36
CA LEU A 189 -19.30 4.61 5.98
C LEU A 189 -20.11 3.36 5.58
N THR A 190 -19.58 2.16 5.87
CA THR A 190 -20.21 0.88 5.50
C THR A 190 -21.46 0.53 6.30
N LYS A 191 -21.71 1.15 7.46
CA LYS A 191 -22.96 0.99 8.22
C LYS A 191 -24.13 1.80 7.66
N ARG A 192 -23.85 2.78 6.81
CA ARG A 192 -24.85 3.68 6.22
C ARG A 192 -25.32 3.21 4.84
N THR A 193 -24.66 2.21 4.29
CA THR A 193 -24.95 1.58 2.99
C THR A 193 -25.66 0.25 3.23
#